data_b955e691a5a707e2ebc149a47405a6e0
#
_entry.id   b955e691a5a707e2ebc149a47405a6e0
#
_cell.length_a   1.000
_cell.length_b   1.000
_cell.length_c   1.000
_cell.angle_alpha   90.00
_cell.angle_beta   90.00
_cell.angle_gamma   90.00
#
_symmetry.space_group_name_H-M   'P 1'
#
loop_
_entity.id
_entity.type
_entity.pdbx_description
1 polymer ?
#
loop_
_entity_poly.entity_id
_entity_poly.type
_entity_poly.pdbx_seq_one_letter_code
_entity_poly.pdbx_strand_id
1 'polypeptide(L)'
;MVIKALCKMLKEKSKDYGLAFRYGGEEFVILFNNIELPKVINVVEDVRTEFRCYYFQFMNNSGITCSCGVAEYSKGESAKAWFNRADNSLYQAKEAGRNRTVVSE
;
A
#
# COMPACT_ATOMS: atom_id res chain seq x y z
N MET A 1 12.88 13.56 2.74
CA MET A 1 13.44 12.53 3.61
C MET A 1 12.48 11.42 3.95
N VAL A 2 11.33 11.75 4.49
CA VAL A 2 10.28 10.76 4.82
C VAL A 2 9.87 9.94 3.62
N ILE A 3 9.65 10.59 2.49
CA ILE A 3 9.23 9.93 1.24
C ILE A 3 10.29 8.97 0.72
N LYS A 4 11.58 9.32 0.82
CA LYS A 4 12.67 8.44 0.37
C LYS A 4 12.76 7.17 1.24
N ALA A 5 12.61 7.32 2.55
CA ALA A 5 12.64 6.19 3.46
C ALA A 5 11.47 5.24 3.20
N LEU A 6 10.28 5.78 2.97
CA LEU A 6 9.10 4.98 2.65
C LEU A 6 9.27 4.24 1.34
N CYS A 7 9.75 4.92 0.30
CA CYS A 7 9.96 4.30 -1.01
C CYS A 7 10.96 3.14 -0.93
N LYS A 8 12.05 3.32 -0.20
CA LYS A 8 13.04 2.28 0.02
C LYS A 8 12.44 1.07 0.73
N MET A 9 11.66 1.31 1.78
CA MET A 9 10.98 0.24 2.52
C MET A 9 10.03 -0.55 1.64
N LEU A 10 9.21 0.14 0.83
CA LEU A 10 8.27 -0.49 -0.08
C LEU A 10 8.99 -1.35 -1.12
N LYS A 11 10.07 -0.85 -1.68
CA LYS A 11 10.87 -1.62 -2.64
C LYS A 11 11.50 -2.86 -2.03
N GLU A 12 12.02 -2.74 -0.82
CA GLU A 12 12.59 -3.87 -0.08
C GLU A 12 11.55 -4.95 0.20
N LYS A 13 10.38 -4.55 0.68
CA LYS A 13 9.30 -5.49 1.03
C LYS A 13 8.67 -6.16 -0.17
N SER A 14 8.64 -5.50 -1.33
CA SER A 14 7.99 -6.02 -2.53
C SER A 14 8.94 -6.58 -3.58
N LYS A 15 10.25 -6.48 -3.40
CA LYS A 15 11.24 -6.79 -4.43
C LYS A 15 11.13 -8.19 -5.04
N ASP A 16 10.69 -9.17 -4.24
CA ASP A 16 10.56 -10.56 -4.69
C ASP A 16 9.21 -10.83 -5.35
N TYR A 17 8.27 -9.89 -5.31
CA TYR A 17 6.89 -10.10 -5.70
C TYR A 17 6.37 -9.11 -6.72
N GLY A 18 7.07 -8.00 -6.94
CA GLY A 18 6.54 -6.99 -7.84
C GLY A 18 7.37 -5.72 -7.89
N LEU A 19 6.71 -4.66 -8.27
CA LEU A 19 7.32 -3.37 -8.52
C LEU A 19 6.62 -2.29 -7.69
N ALA A 20 7.41 -1.55 -6.91
CA ALA A 20 6.90 -0.42 -6.12
C ALA A 20 7.38 0.89 -6.74
N PHE A 21 6.50 1.87 -6.84
CA PHE A 21 6.85 3.19 -7.35
C PHE A 21 5.96 4.28 -6.73
N ARG A 22 6.47 5.50 -6.77
CA ARG A 22 5.72 6.66 -6.32
C ARG A 22 4.81 7.12 -7.46
N TYR A 23 3.50 7.16 -7.18
CA TYR A 23 2.52 7.59 -8.17
C TYR A 23 2.43 9.12 -8.27
N GLY A 24 2.45 9.80 -7.12
CA GLY A 24 2.38 11.25 -7.06
C GLY A 24 2.15 11.71 -5.64
N GLY A 25 2.61 12.92 -5.29
CA GLY A 25 2.41 13.44 -3.95
C GLY A 25 2.88 12.48 -2.87
N GLU A 26 1.96 12.01 -2.06
CA GLU A 26 2.19 11.07 -0.97
C GLU A 26 1.74 9.65 -1.31
N GLU A 27 1.35 9.40 -2.55
CA GLU A 27 0.81 8.11 -2.96
C GLU A 27 1.87 7.21 -3.58
N PHE A 28 1.83 5.94 -3.21
CA PHE A 28 2.70 4.88 -3.73
C PHE A 28 1.85 3.74 -4.26
N VAL A 29 2.37 3.07 -5.28
CA VAL A 29 1.71 1.92 -5.90
C VAL A 29 2.67 0.75 -5.88
N ILE A 30 2.17 -0.43 -5.54
CA ILE A 30 2.91 -1.67 -5.69
C ILE A 30 2.11 -2.57 -6.64
N LEU A 31 2.75 -2.98 -7.73
CA LEU A 31 2.19 -3.97 -8.64
C LEU A 31 2.76 -5.32 -8.28
N PHE A 32 1.92 -6.22 -7.80
CA PHE A 32 2.31 -7.57 -7.45
C PHE A 32 2.12 -8.52 -8.62
N ASN A 33 3.02 -9.49 -8.77
CA ASN A 33 3.02 -10.40 -9.90
C ASN A 33 3.24 -11.85 -9.42
N ASN A 34 2.46 -12.78 -9.91
CA ASN A 34 2.57 -14.20 -9.57
C ASN A 34 2.47 -14.49 -8.08
N ILE A 35 1.57 -13.81 -7.39
CA ILE A 35 1.38 -13.94 -5.96
C ILE A 35 -0.12 -13.91 -5.66
N GLU A 36 -0.56 -14.78 -4.79
CA GLU A 36 -1.98 -14.87 -4.42
C GLU A 36 -2.38 -13.76 -3.47
N LEU A 37 -3.67 -13.40 -3.52
CA LEU A 37 -4.22 -12.30 -2.71
C LEU A 37 -3.92 -12.40 -1.21
N PRO A 38 -4.08 -13.56 -0.55
CA PRO A 38 -3.75 -13.62 0.88
C PRO A 38 -2.30 -13.25 1.20
N LYS A 39 -1.37 -13.62 0.32
CA LYS A 39 0.04 -13.27 0.49
C LYS A 39 0.26 -11.78 0.26
N VAL A 40 -0.42 -11.20 -0.73
CA VAL A 40 -0.38 -9.75 -0.98
C VAL A 40 -0.85 -9.00 0.25
N ILE A 41 -1.96 -9.42 0.85
CA ILE A 41 -2.49 -8.79 2.06
C ILE A 41 -1.46 -8.85 3.20
N ASN A 42 -0.79 -9.99 3.37
CA ASN A 42 0.25 -10.12 4.39
C ASN A 42 1.42 -9.14 4.16
N VAL A 43 1.88 -9.03 2.91
CA VAL A 43 2.95 -8.07 2.58
C VAL A 43 2.52 -6.64 2.85
N VAL A 44 1.30 -6.28 2.45
CA VAL A 44 0.76 -4.94 2.66
C VAL A 44 0.63 -4.62 4.15
N GLU A 45 0.16 -5.57 4.94
CA GLU A 45 0.04 -5.38 6.39
C GLU A 45 1.42 -5.25 7.07
N ASP A 46 2.42 -6.01 6.59
CA ASP A 46 3.79 -5.86 7.08
C ASP A 46 4.34 -4.47 6.79
N VAL A 47 4.11 -3.97 5.57
CA VAL A 47 4.52 -2.61 5.19
C VAL A 47 3.84 -1.58 6.08
N ARG A 48 2.55 -1.70 6.27
CA ARG A 48 1.77 -0.75 7.06
C ARG A 48 2.24 -0.71 8.52
N THR A 49 2.46 -1.89 9.11
CA THR A 49 2.91 -2.02 10.49
C THR A 49 4.33 -1.50 10.66
N GLU A 50 5.23 -1.86 9.75
CA GLU A 50 6.62 -1.43 9.82
C GLU A 50 6.76 0.07 9.63
N PHE A 51 5.98 0.63 8.70
CA PHE A 51 5.93 2.07 8.48
C PHE A 51 5.52 2.82 9.74
N ARG A 52 4.46 2.35 10.40
CA ARG A 52 3.97 2.95 11.63
C ARG A 52 5.04 2.91 12.73
N CYS A 53 5.69 1.75 12.91
CA CYS A 53 6.73 1.59 13.94
C CYS A 53 7.94 2.47 13.66
N TYR A 54 8.37 2.53 12.40
CA TYR A 54 9.51 3.34 11.99
C TYR A 54 9.28 4.82 12.32
N TYR A 55 8.16 5.36 11.90
CA TYR A 55 7.87 6.78 12.11
C TYR A 55 7.48 7.09 13.55
N PHE A 56 6.92 6.15 14.27
CA PHE A 56 6.64 6.30 15.68
C PHE A 56 7.93 6.60 16.47
N GLN A 57 9.03 5.90 16.16
CA GLN A 57 10.31 6.12 16.81
C GLN A 57 10.92 7.49 16.49
N PHE A 58 10.81 7.93 15.24
CA PHE A 58 11.46 9.15 14.78
C PHE A 58 10.67 10.42 15.03
N MET A 59 9.35 10.33 15.17
CA MET A 59 8.48 11.48 15.26
C MET A 59 7.88 11.66 16.66
N ASN A 60 8.51 11.12 17.69
CA ASN A 60 8.09 11.28 19.08
C ASN A 60 6.61 11.01 19.32
N ASN A 61 6.13 9.85 18.88
CA ASN A 61 4.74 9.40 19.06
C ASN A 61 3.70 10.20 18.27
N SER A 62 4.09 10.97 17.28
CA SER A 62 3.13 11.74 16.49
C SER A 62 2.33 10.91 15.49
N GLY A 63 2.54 9.60 15.49
CA GLY A 63 1.61 8.66 14.87
C GLY A 63 1.30 8.84 13.39
N ILE A 64 2.34 8.81 12.53
CA ILE A 64 2.10 8.74 11.09
C ILE A 64 1.76 7.29 10.75
N THR A 65 0.61 7.10 10.10
CA THR A 65 0.15 5.79 9.65
C THR A 65 -0.05 5.81 8.14
N CYS A 66 -0.17 4.64 7.53
CA CYS A 66 -0.57 4.57 6.14
C CYS A 66 -1.88 3.81 5.99
N SER A 67 -2.66 4.24 5.00
CA SER A 67 -3.88 3.55 4.59
C SER A 67 -3.61 2.87 3.26
N CYS A 68 -4.20 1.71 3.03
CA CYS A 68 -3.92 0.91 1.84
C CYS A 68 -5.22 0.46 1.19
N GLY A 69 -5.24 0.53 -0.14
CA GLY A 69 -6.30 -0.08 -0.95
C GLY A 69 -5.68 -1.17 -1.81
N VAL A 70 -6.29 -2.33 -1.83
CA VAL A 70 -5.81 -3.49 -2.57
C VAL A 70 -6.89 -3.97 -3.52
N ALA A 71 -6.51 -4.29 -4.76
CA ALA A 71 -7.42 -4.86 -5.75
C ALA A 71 -6.71 -5.95 -6.53
N GLU A 72 -7.35 -7.11 -6.62
CA GLU A 72 -6.88 -8.20 -7.46
C GLU A 72 -7.32 -7.97 -8.90
N TYR A 73 -6.43 -8.22 -9.86
CA TYR A 73 -6.77 -8.06 -11.27
C TYR A 73 -7.87 -9.04 -11.68
N SER A 74 -8.90 -8.52 -12.34
CA SER A 74 -9.97 -9.33 -12.91
C SER A 74 -9.76 -9.45 -14.42
N LYS A 75 -9.84 -10.68 -14.92
CA LYS A 75 -9.63 -10.95 -16.33
C LYS A 75 -10.55 -10.09 -17.19
N GLY A 76 -9.97 -9.41 -18.16
CA GLY A 76 -10.71 -8.57 -19.10
C GLY A 76 -10.88 -7.12 -18.68
N GLU A 77 -10.52 -6.75 -17.43
CA GLU A 77 -10.61 -5.35 -17.06
C GLU A 77 -9.39 -4.57 -17.55
N SER A 78 -9.58 -3.27 -17.82
CA SER A 78 -8.48 -2.41 -18.21
C SER A 78 -7.59 -2.10 -17.01
N ALA A 79 -6.35 -1.68 -17.28
CA ALA A 79 -5.45 -1.22 -16.22
C ALA A 79 -6.05 -0.05 -15.44
N LYS A 80 -6.75 0.85 -16.13
CA LYS A 80 -7.42 1.98 -15.49
C LYS A 80 -8.53 1.55 -14.55
N ALA A 81 -9.35 0.58 -14.97
CA ALA A 81 -10.43 0.06 -14.11
C ALA A 81 -9.85 -0.64 -12.88
N TRP A 82 -8.80 -1.41 -13.05
CA TRP A 82 -8.10 -2.08 -11.97
C TRP A 82 -7.56 -1.06 -10.96
N PHE A 83 -6.82 -0.06 -11.46
CA PHE A 83 -6.28 1.01 -10.62
C PHE A 83 -7.39 1.75 -9.86
N ASN A 84 -8.50 2.05 -10.54
CA ASN A 84 -9.62 2.76 -9.91
C ASN A 84 -10.24 1.95 -8.77
N ARG A 85 -10.30 0.62 -8.89
CA ARG A 85 -10.81 -0.22 -7.80
C ARG A 85 -9.92 -0.15 -6.57
N ALA A 86 -8.59 -0.20 -6.77
CA ALA A 86 -7.65 -0.05 -5.66
C ALA A 86 -7.76 1.35 -5.03
N ASP A 87 -7.89 2.38 -5.87
CA ASP A 87 -8.01 3.76 -5.41
C ASP A 87 -9.30 3.98 -4.61
N ASN A 88 -10.41 3.39 -5.04
CA ASN A 88 -11.67 3.45 -4.31
C ASN A 88 -11.54 2.75 -2.95
N SER A 89 -10.84 1.63 -2.88
CA SER A 89 -10.60 0.93 -1.63
C SER A 89 -9.71 1.77 -0.70
N LEU A 90 -8.72 2.46 -1.24
CA LEU A 90 -7.91 3.40 -0.47
C LEU A 90 -8.76 4.53 0.11
N TYR A 91 -9.65 5.09 -0.70
CA TYR A 91 -10.58 6.12 -0.25
C TYR A 91 -11.44 5.61 0.91
N GLN A 92 -11.97 4.39 0.80
CA GLN A 92 -12.75 3.76 1.86
C GLN A 92 -11.92 3.60 3.15
N ALA A 93 -10.64 3.21 3.02
CA ALA A 93 -9.76 3.09 4.18
C ALA A 93 -9.58 4.44 4.89
N LYS A 94 -9.41 5.51 4.13
CA LYS A 94 -9.27 6.87 4.67
C LYS A 94 -10.57 7.33 5.35
N GLU A 95 -11.71 7.08 4.72
CA GLU A 95 -13.02 7.45 5.27
C GLU A 95 -13.37 6.66 6.53
N ALA A 96 -12.92 5.41 6.61
CA ALA A 96 -13.20 4.54 7.76
C ALA A 96 -12.31 4.82 8.99
N GLY A 97 -11.42 5.80 8.91
CA GLY A 97 -10.56 6.17 10.04
C GLY A 97 -9.08 6.02 9.80
N ARG A 98 -8.67 5.73 8.55
CA ARG A 98 -7.26 5.58 8.17
C ARG A 98 -6.59 4.39 8.87
N ASN A 99 -5.29 4.24 8.74
CA ASN A 99 -4.48 3.19 9.39
C ASN A 99 -5.10 1.80 9.23
N ARG A 100 -5.42 1.45 7.99
CA ARG A 100 -6.03 0.16 7.68
C ARG A 100 -5.89 -0.18 6.21
N THR A 101 -6.13 -1.45 5.91
CA THR A 101 -6.17 -1.94 4.53
C THR A 101 -7.60 -2.31 4.17
N VAL A 102 -8.06 -1.85 3.02
CA VAL A 102 -9.34 -2.25 2.44
C VAL A 102 -9.07 -2.96 1.12
N VAL A 103 -9.68 -4.12 0.95
CA VAL A 103 -9.55 -4.94 -0.26
C VAL A 103 -10.79 -4.76 -1.10
N SER A 104 -10.61 -4.46 -2.39
CA SER A 104 -11.70 -4.34 -3.34
C SER A 104 -12.38 -5.69 -3.57
N GLU A 105 -13.67 -5.70 -3.58
CA GLU A 105 -14.48 -6.87 -3.87
C GLU A 105 -14.60 -7.16 -5.35
#